data_88bb1f4e0320fbf102fde9dcad4e2aa3
#
_entry.id   88bb1f4e0320fbf102fde9dcad4e2aa3
#
_cell.length_a   1.000
_cell.length_b   1.000
_cell.length_c   1.000
_cell.angle_alpha   90.00
_cell.angle_beta   90.00
_cell.angle_gamma   90.00
#
_symmetry.space_group_name_H-M   'P 1'
#
loop_
_entity.id
_entity.type
_entity.pdbx_description
1 polymer ?
#
loop_
_entity_poly.entity_id
_entity_poly.type
_entity_poly.pdbx_seq_one_letter_code
_entity_poly.pdbx_strand_id
1 'polypeptide(L)'
;MKHWIAGLAGAGLFIFAVAAFGADTPSRAIVRAPSTVKPDPVSALPGAKIFNEHCAGCHGARAVGAEGPSLSDEYWIHGRTDADIGKAIRGGFDPKMAAFDFTDAQITDLVAYIRAVFVATLVVDRSVQAVPADVQHTEVADFRVETVAKFTAPYAFVFLPDGRALITETAGTLRVVDKGKLLPEAIEGIPIGTPLQGPGRRILNIALHPDYAKNGWIYLTIADNNPAGRGFVMRVVRGKIKGSRWTDHQVLFEAPTGEASTARMAFDRQGYLFMTLGFSGNIYPGPPEDAPSLDLSDPNGKVLRMHDDGRAPADNPFVNIPGALKLVWSYGHRQSLGIAFDSKGTLWESENGARGGDEVNIIKKGANYGWPVVTWGHRYDSIPRVAMPEMEGVEQPVVSWAPSPAVSAMAFYESDVFPRWKGNLFVGSMKYRSLYRIVLKENRQVLQEEVLRGIDRVRDVGVGPDGCVYLLTDGGLFLRLAPA
;
A
#
# COMPACT_ATOMS: atom_id res chain seq x y z
N MET A 1 -54.25 -42.01 -30.47
CA MET A 1 -54.39 -41.47 -31.85
C MET A 1 -53.29 -40.46 -32.02
N LYS A 2 -52.16 -40.85 -32.60
CA LYS A 2 -51.73 -40.64 -33.99
C LYS A 2 -51.84 -39.13 -34.35
N HIS A 3 -50.73 -38.38 -34.51
CA HIS A 3 -49.96 -38.29 -35.74
C HIS A 3 -48.60 -37.60 -35.52
N TRP A 4 -47.63 -38.20 -36.04
CA TRP A 4 -46.34 -37.77 -36.55
C TRP A 4 -46.42 -36.60 -37.53
N ILE A 5 -45.39 -35.72 -37.56
CA ILE A 5 -44.69 -35.33 -38.79
C ILE A 5 -43.27 -34.88 -38.40
N ALA A 6 -42.30 -35.42 -39.12
CA ALA A 6 -40.89 -35.14 -39.11
C ALA A 6 -40.55 -33.94 -40.00
N GLY A 7 -39.42 -33.30 -39.76
CA GLY A 7 -38.91 -32.26 -40.66
C GLY A 7 -37.54 -31.74 -40.31
N LEU A 8 -36.55 -32.40 -40.86
CA LEU A 8 -35.30 -31.92 -41.48
C LEU A 8 -34.26 -31.16 -40.66
N ALA A 9 -33.11 -31.81 -40.58
CA ALA A 9 -31.79 -31.33 -40.21
C ALA A 9 -31.29 -30.24 -41.18
N GLY A 10 -30.70 -29.18 -40.63
CA GLY A 10 -29.88 -28.20 -41.34
C GLY A 10 -28.60 -28.01 -40.57
N ALA A 11 -27.55 -28.79 -40.90
CA ALA A 11 -26.21 -28.57 -40.38
C ALA A 11 -25.59 -27.35 -41.04
N GLY A 12 -25.59 -26.22 -40.33
CA GLY A 12 -24.84 -25.04 -40.71
C GLY A 12 -23.44 -25.10 -40.13
N LEU A 13 -22.48 -25.44 -40.99
CA LEU A 13 -21.05 -25.44 -40.71
C LEU A 13 -20.60 -23.95 -40.61
N PHE A 14 -20.46 -23.40 -39.40
CA PHE A 14 -19.79 -22.11 -39.21
C PHE A 14 -18.29 -22.35 -39.13
N ILE A 15 -17.61 -22.07 -40.24
CA ILE A 15 -16.16 -21.92 -40.26
C ILE A 15 -15.81 -20.60 -39.62
N PHE A 16 -15.30 -20.65 -38.38
CA PHE A 16 -14.65 -19.50 -37.77
C PHE A 16 -13.26 -19.35 -38.40
N ALA A 17 -13.12 -18.33 -39.23
CA ALA A 17 -11.83 -17.87 -39.69
C ALA A 17 -11.12 -17.19 -38.48
N VAL A 18 -10.11 -17.88 -37.91
CA VAL A 18 -9.18 -17.28 -36.97
C VAL A 18 -8.31 -16.32 -37.77
N ALA A 19 -8.62 -15.04 -37.68
CA ALA A 19 -7.73 -13.99 -38.16
C ALA A 19 -6.53 -13.93 -37.18
N ALA A 20 -5.39 -14.39 -37.63
CA ALA A 20 -4.12 -14.17 -36.96
C ALA A 20 -3.81 -12.66 -37.00
N PHE A 21 -4.05 -11.96 -35.93
CA PHE A 21 -3.51 -10.62 -35.72
C PHE A 21 -2.04 -10.77 -35.33
N GLY A 22 -1.17 -10.63 -36.30
CA GLY A 22 0.24 -10.34 -36.06
C GLY A 22 0.36 -8.94 -35.47
N ALA A 23 0.64 -8.86 -34.20
CA ALA A 23 0.96 -7.60 -33.54
C ALA A 23 2.47 -7.40 -33.50
N ASP A 24 3.04 -6.92 -34.60
CA ASP A 24 4.29 -6.17 -34.53
C ASP A 24 3.99 -4.76 -34.03
N THR A 25 3.88 -4.60 -32.70
CA THR A 25 4.03 -3.29 -32.06
C THR A 25 5.51 -3.08 -31.76
N PRO A 26 6.16 -2.09 -32.38
CA PRO A 26 7.54 -1.81 -32.09
C PRO A 26 7.64 -1.36 -30.62
N SER A 27 8.42 -2.09 -29.85
CA SER A 27 8.86 -1.71 -28.52
C SER A 27 9.43 -0.30 -28.59
N ARG A 28 8.71 0.67 -28.07
CA ARG A 28 9.14 2.07 -28.01
C ARG A 28 10.28 2.14 -27.01
N ALA A 29 11.51 2.24 -27.51
CA ALA A 29 12.68 2.47 -26.69
C ALA A 29 12.44 3.72 -25.82
N ILE A 30 12.44 3.53 -24.50
CA ILE A 30 12.37 4.63 -23.54
C ILE A 30 13.71 5.35 -23.63
N VAL A 31 13.74 6.51 -24.28
CA VAL A 31 14.89 7.40 -24.28
C VAL A 31 15.02 7.99 -22.89
N ARG A 32 15.97 7.49 -22.10
CA ARG A 32 16.34 8.07 -20.81
C ARG A 32 17.22 9.28 -21.04
N ALA A 33 16.90 10.39 -20.38
CA ALA A 33 17.84 11.50 -20.24
C ALA A 33 19.10 10.99 -19.51
N PRO A 34 20.31 11.47 -19.84
CA PRO A 34 21.53 11.06 -19.17
C PRO A 34 21.44 11.43 -17.68
N SER A 35 21.33 10.40 -16.83
CA SER A 35 21.32 10.54 -15.38
C SER A 35 22.74 10.93 -14.92
N THR A 36 22.86 12.00 -14.16
CA THR A 36 24.08 12.37 -13.44
C THR A 36 24.30 11.56 -12.17
N VAL A 37 23.42 10.59 -11.90
CA VAL A 37 23.56 9.63 -10.81
C VAL A 37 24.72 8.70 -11.15
N LYS A 38 25.70 8.58 -10.24
CA LYS A 38 26.78 7.60 -10.36
C LYS A 38 26.18 6.24 -10.68
N PRO A 39 26.68 5.52 -11.69
CA PRO A 39 26.15 4.21 -12.03
C PRO A 39 26.19 3.32 -10.79
N ASP A 40 25.06 2.70 -10.49
CA ASP A 40 24.94 1.68 -9.46
C ASP A 40 26.00 0.60 -9.73
N PRO A 41 26.89 0.29 -8.76
CA PRO A 41 27.96 -0.70 -8.97
C PRO A 41 27.44 -2.05 -9.46
N VAL A 42 26.20 -2.41 -9.14
CA VAL A 42 25.55 -3.65 -9.58
C VAL A 42 25.23 -3.61 -11.07
N SER A 43 24.80 -2.48 -11.60
CA SER A 43 24.51 -2.34 -13.04
C SER A 43 25.74 -2.36 -13.93
N ALA A 44 26.93 -2.25 -13.36
CA ALA A 44 28.21 -2.35 -14.08
C ALA A 44 28.72 -3.80 -14.21
N LEU A 45 28.10 -4.78 -13.55
CA LEU A 45 28.49 -6.18 -13.64
C LEU A 45 28.18 -6.76 -15.03
N PRO A 46 29.05 -7.64 -15.59
CA PRO A 46 28.85 -8.26 -16.89
C PRO A 46 27.47 -8.94 -17.04
N GLY A 47 27.01 -9.60 -15.99
CA GLY A 47 25.70 -10.26 -15.95
C GLY A 47 24.52 -9.31 -16.05
N ALA A 48 24.66 -8.03 -15.72
CA ALA A 48 23.59 -7.04 -15.80
C ALA A 48 23.07 -6.87 -17.23
N LYS A 49 23.98 -6.86 -18.22
CA LYS A 49 23.60 -6.77 -19.63
C LYS A 49 22.79 -8.00 -20.06
N ILE A 50 23.30 -9.19 -19.77
CA ILE A 50 22.63 -10.46 -20.11
C ILE A 50 21.25 -10.53 -19.43
N PHE A 51 21.18 -10.14 -18.16
CA PHE A 51 19.92 -10.11 -17.41
C PHE A 51 18.91 -9.17 -18.05
N ASN A 52 19.30 -7.95 -18.40
CA ASN A 52 18.40 -6.95 -18.99
C ASN A 52 17.90 -7.38 -20.38
N GLU A 53 18.71 -8.09 -21.15
CA GLU A 53 18.35 -8.54 -22.49
C GLU A 53 17.42 -9.77 -22.48
N HIS A 54 17.56 -10.67 -21.51
CA HIS A 54 16.92 -11.99 -21.54
C HIS A 54 15.99 -12.30 -20.36
N CYS A 55 16.17 -11.65 -19.22
CA CYS A 55 15.51 -12.02 -17.97
C CYS A 55 14.60 -10.92 -17.42
N ALA A 56 14.95 -9.64 -17.66
CA ALA A 56 14.25 -8.51 -17.07
C ALA A 56 12.80 -8.36 -17.53
N GLY A 57 12.43 -8.90 -18.71
CA GLY A 57 11.05 -8.91 -19.19
C GLY A 57 10.11 -9.63 -18.23
N CYS A 58 10.55 -10.78 -17.71
CA CYS A 58 9.76 -11.57 -16.76
C CYS A 58 10.11 -11.29 -15.31
N HIS A 59 11.40 -11.08 -14.96
CA HIS A 59 11.84 -10.91 -13.58
C HIS A 59 11.95 -9.44 -13.14
N GLY A 60 11.54 -8.51 -13.99
CA GLY A 60 11.57 -7.08 -13.70
C GLY A 60 12.97 -6.48 -13.79
N ALA A 61 13.05 -5.17 -13.99
CA ALA A 61 14.31 -4.44 -13.91
C ALA A 61 14.93 -4.63 -12.52
N ARG A 62 16.24 -4.96 -12.48
CA ARG A 62 16.94 -5.26 -11.22
C ARG A 62 16.41 -6.49 -10.48
N ALA A 63 15.81 -7.44 -11.19
CA ALA A 63 15.36 -8.73 -10.65
C ALA A 63 14.31 -8.63 -9.52
N VAL A 64 13.54 -7.56 -9.47
CA VAL A 64 12.53 -7.31 -8.41
C VAL A 64 11.21 -8.05 -8.61
N GLY A 65 11.07 -8.80 -9.68
CA GLY A 65 9.83 -9.48 -10.08
C GLY A 65 9.00 -8.67 -11.06
N ALA A 66 8.23 -9.38 -11.88
CA ALA A 66 7.20 -8.88 -12.79
C ALA A 66 6.25 -10.05 -13.10
N GLU A 67 6.17 -10.57 -14.33
CA GLU A 67 5.44 -11.80 -14.63
C GLU A 67 6.09 -13.04 -13.97
N GLY A 68 7.42 -13.02 -13.79
CA GLY A 68 8.19 -14.01 -13.06
C GLY A 68 8.50 -13.58 -11.62
N PRO A 69 8.90 -14.53 -10.75
CA PRO A 69 9.20 -14.22 -9.35
C PRO A 69 10.37 -13.25 -9.21
N SER A 70 10.39 -12.51 -8.09
CA SER A 70 11.56 -11.75 -7.68
C SER A 70 12.75 -12.69 -7.46
N LEU A 71 13.94 -12.26 -7.90
CA LEU A 71 15.21 -12.92 -7.64
C LEU A 71 16.08 -12.10 -6.66
N SER A 72 15.52 -11.01 -6.15
CA SER A 72 16.19 -10.09 -5.22
C SER A 72 15.69 -10.19 -3.78
N ASP A 73 14.86 -11.19 -3.45
CA ASP A 73 14.35 -11.48 -2.10
C ASP A 73 14.92 -12.79 -1.53
N GLU A 74 14.54 -13.11 -0.29
CA GLU A 74 15.00 -14.33 0.41
C GLU A 74 14.27 -15.61 -0.04
N TYR A 75 13.28 -15.50 -0.95
CA TYR A 75 12.44 -16.63 -1.33
C TYR A 75 12.85 -17.23 -2.66
N TRP A 76 13.45 -18.42 -2.62
CA TRP A 76 13.94 -19.18 -3.76
C TRP A 76 13.13 -20.45 -3.97
N ILE A 77 12.35 -20.52 -5.05
CA ILE A 77 11.42 -21.64 -5.31
C ILE A 77 12.19 -22.93 -5.68
N HIS A 78 13.28 -22.80 -6.42
CA HIS A 78 13.99 -23.93 -7.03
C HIS A 78 15.42 -24.12 -6.48
N GLY A 79 15.62 -23.77 -5.22
CA GLY A 79 16.92 -23.80 -4.57
C GLY A 79 17.68 -22.48 -4.71
N ARG A 80 18.57 -22.20 -3.75
CA ARG A 80 19.23 -20.91 -3.60
C ARG A 80 20.75 -20.93 -3.73
N THR A 81 21.35 -22.07 -4.07
CA THR A 81 22.79 -22.12 -4.33
C THR A 81 23.08 -21.62 -5.74
N ASP A 82 24.33 -21.21 -6.00
CA ASP A 82 24.74 -20.76 -7.34
C ASP A 82 24.52 -21.87 -8.40
N ALA A 83 24.74 -23.13 -7.99
CA ALA A 83 24.46 -24.29 -8.81
C ALA A 83 22.96 -24.44 -9.13
N ASP A 84 22.09 -24.20 -8.13
CA ASP A 84 20.63 -24.26 -8.34
C ASP A 84 20.17 -23.20 -9.31
N ILE A 85 20.67 -21.96 -9.16
CA ILE A 85 20.35 -20.86 -10.07
C ILE A 85 20.83 -21.17 -11.48
N GLY A 86 22.07 -21.63 -11.63
CA GLY A 86 22.60 -22.01 -12.93
C GLY A 86 21.81 -23.15 -13.58
N LYS A 87 21.40 -24.15 -12.80
CA LYS A 87 20.54 -25.25 -13.26
C LYS A 87 19.15 -24.73 -13.71
N ALA A 88 18.56 -23.81 -12.95
CA ALA A 88 17.28 -23.19 -13.27
C ALA A 88 17.33 -22.43 -14.60
N ILE A 89 18.40 -21.66 -14.83
CA ILE A 89 18.60 -20.89 -16.07
C ILE A 89 18.73 -21.84 -17.27
N ARG A 90 19.52 -22.91 -17.14
CA ARG A 90 19.72 -23.87 -18.26
C ARG A 90 18.51 -24.74 -18.56
N GLY A 91 17.82 -25.19 -17.52
CA GLY A 91 16.70 -26.11 -17.64
C GLY A 91 15.38 -25.45 -17.94
N GLY A 92 15.22 -24.20 -17.57
CA GLY A 92 13.93 -23.52 -17.59
C GLY A 92 12.90 -24.22 -16.69
N PHE A 93 11.65 -23.78 -16.77
CA PHE A 93 10.49 -24.39 -16.10
C PHE A 93 9.27 -24.27 -17.02
N ASP A 94 9.01 -25.30 -17.81
CA ASP A 94 7.87 -25.34 -18.73
C ASP A 94 6.52 -25.24 -17.97
N PRO A 95 5.54 -24.46 -18.44
CA PRO A 95 5.58 -23.58 -19.62
C PRO A 95 6.03 -22.14 -19.31
N LYS A 96 6.45 -21.82 -18.10
CA LYS A 96 6.58 -20.44 -17.60
C LYS A 96 7.95 -19.80 -17.79
N MET A 97 9.01 -20.56 -17.80
CA MET A 97 10.37 -20.04 -17.96
C MET A 97 11.11 -20.85 -19.04
N ALA A 98 11.56 -20.17 -20.09
CA ALA A 98 12.36 -20.79 -21.15
C ALA A 98 13.70 -21.29 -20.61
N ALA A 99 14.23 -22.35 -21.19
CA ALA A 99 15.59 -22.80 -21.03
C ALA A 99 16.53 -21.91 -21.88
N PHE A 100 17.72 -21.59 -21.33
CA PHE A 100 18.71 -20.76 -22.01
C PHE A 100 20.01 -21.51 -22.23
N ASP A 101 20.49 -21.50 -23.49
CA ASP A 101 21.77 -22.10 -23.87
C ASP A 101 22.91 -21.09 -23.69
N PHE A 102 23.17 -20.70 -22.43
CA PHE A 102 24.28 -19.82 -22.08
C PHE A 102 25.54 -20.64 -21.77
N THR A 103 26.70 -20.10 -22.13
CA THR A 103 27.99 -20.63 -21.74
C THR A 103 28.18 -20.60 -20.21
N ASP A 104 29.12 -21.40 -19.68
CA ASP A 104 29.44 -21.41 -18.26
C ASP A 104 29.85 -20.01 -17.75
N ALA A 105 30.58 -19.25 -18.55
CA ALA A 105 30.98 -17.88 -18.21
C ALA A 105 29.76 -16.96 -18.10
N GLN A 106 28.82 -17.02 -19.05
CA GLN A 106 27.59 -16.24 -19.02
C GLN A 106 26.69 -16.60 -17.82
N ILE A 107 26.60 -17.89 -17.49
CA ILE A 107 25.88 -18.34 -16.28
C ILE A 107 26.57 -17.79 -15.02
N THR A 108 27.88 -17.84 -14.95
CA THR A 108 28.63 -17.30 -13.80
C THR A 108 28.40 -15.82 -13.64
N ASP A 109 28.43 -15.05 -14.73
CA ASP A 109 28.17 -13.61 -14.72
C ASP A 109 26.73 -13.28 -14.32
N LEU A 110 25.74 -14.04 -14.83
CA LEU A 110 24.34 -13.89 -14.44
C LEU A 110 24.11 -14.18 -12.95
N VAL A 111 24.65 -15.28 -12.45
CA VAL A 111 24.56 -15.65 -11.03
C VAL A 111 25.22 -14.56 -10.17
N ALA A 112 26.39 -14.06 -10.56
CA ALA A 112 27.08 -12.98 -9.85
C ALA A 112 26.21 -11.70 -9.83
N TYR A 113 25.58 -11.33 -10.94
CA TYR A 113 24.65 -10.20 -10.99
C TYR A 113 23.44 -10.40 -10.10
N ILE A 114 22.76 -11.55 -10.18
CA ILE A 114 21.58 -11.87 -9.36
C ILE A 114 21.96 -11.83 -7.87
N ARG A 115 23.11 -12.37 -7.49
CA ARG A 115 23.64 -12.29 -6.13
C ARG A 115 23.93 -10.87 -5.68
N ALA A 116 24.51 -10.06 -6.54
CA ALA A 116 24.80 -8.67 -6.21
C ALA A 116 23.51 -7.85 -6.04
N VAL A 117 22.49 -8.08 -6.87
CA VAL A 117 21.18 -7.47 -6.70
C VAL A 117 20.52 -7.93 -5.40
N PHE A 118 20.56 -9.24 -5.10
CA PHE A 118 20.06 -9.80 -3.85
C PHE A 118 20.74 -9.16 -2.64
N VAL A 119 22.07 -9.10 -2.63
CA VAL A 119 22.84 -8.46 -1.54
C VAL A 119 22.55 -6.96 -1.46
N ALA A 120 22.50 -6.26 -2.58
CA ALA A 120 22.17 -4.82 -2.62
C ALA A 120 20.74 -4.56 -2.10
N THR A 121 19.84 -5.50 -2.26
CA THR A 121 18.45 -5.42 -1.75
C THR A 121 18.39 -5.78 -0.26
N LEU A 122 19.24 -6.70 0.22
CA LEU A 122 19.38 -7.03 1.65
C LEU A 122 20.14 -5.95 2.41
N VAL A 123 21.18 -5.37 1.80
CA VAL A 123 21.96 -4.26 2.35
C VAL A 123 21.28 -2.93 1.98
N VAL A 124 19.99 -2.83 2.19
CA VAL A 124 19.43 -1.52 2.52
C VAL A 124 20.08 -1.15 3.85
N ASP A 125 20.91 -0.12 3.83
CA ASP A 125 21.48 0.42 5.06
C ASP A 125 20.33 0.67 6.04
N ARG A 126 20.23 -0.22 7.05
CA ARG A 126 19.18 -0.16 8.07
C ARG A 126 19.55 0.82 9.19
N SER A 127 20.69 1.48 9.08
CA SER A 127 21.03 2.57 9.97
C SER A 127 20.06 3.75 9.75
N VAL A 128 19.58 4.32 10.82
CA VAL A 128 18.84 5.58 10.75
C VAL A 128 19.85 6.65 10.43
N GLN A 129 19.70 7.29 9.28
CA GLN A 129 20.55 8.40 8.88
C GLN A 129 20.07 9.67 9.56
N ALA A 130 20.99 10.61 9.75
CA ALA A 130 20.60 11.95 10.20
C ALA A 130 19.71 12.61 9.14
N VAL A 131 18.80 13.48 9.59
CA VAL A 131 18.02 14.33 8.70
C VAL A 131 19.02 15.14 7.85
N PRO A 132 18.95 15.11 6.50
CA PRO A 132 19.91 15.79 5.65
C PRO A 132 19.87 17.32 5.91
N ALA A 133 21.05 17.90 6.10
CA ALA A 133 21.21 19.36 6.24
C ALA A 133 21.24 20.06 4.87
N ASP A 134 21.66 19.33 3.84
CA ASP A 134 21.81 19.87 2.49
C ASP A 134 20.48 19.83 1.73
N VAL A 135 20.43 20.63 0.65
CA VAL A 135 19.32 20.58 -0.32
C VAL A 135 19.25 19.19 -0.93
N GLN A 136 18.05 18.65 -0.96
CA GLN A 136 17.73 17.41 -1.65
C GLN A 136 17.25 17.72 -3.05
N HIS A 137 17.73 16.95 -4.01
CA HIS A 137 17.45 17.13 -5.43
C HIS A 137 16.61 15.96 -5.94
N THR A 138 15.51 16.28 -6.58
CA THR A 138 14.72 15.31 -7.34
C THR A 138 14.77 15.64 -8.83
N GLU A 139 14.19 14.79 -9.63
CA GLU A 139 14.10 15.02 -11.08
C GLU A 139 13.41 16.36 -11.44
N VAL A 140 12.53 16.84 -10.56
CA VAL A 140 11.63 17.96 -10.86
C VAL A 140 11.53 19.04 -9.78
N ALA A 141 12.17 18.89 -8.63
CA ALA A 141 12.12 19.87 -7.55
C ALA A 141 13.31 19.72 -6.60
N ASP A 142 13.74 20.85 -6.05
CA ASP A 142 14.72 20.93 -4.99
C ASP A 142 14.02 21.31 -3.68
N PHE A 143 14.42 20.66 -2.58
CA PHE A 143 13.80 20.91 -1.28
C PHE A 143 14.78 20.71 -0.13
N ARG A 144 14.44 21.27 1.03
CA ARG A 144 15.10 21.03 2.31
C ARG A 144 14.23 20.20 3.21
N VAL A 145 14.85 19.37 4.03
CA VAL A 145 14.14 18.58 5.05
C VAL A 145 14.29 19.28 6.39
N GLU A 146 13.17 19.73 6.95
CA GLU A 146 13.11 20.44 8.22
C GLU A 146 12.48 19.54 9.29
N THR A 147 13.09 19.47 10.47
CA THR A 147 12.47 18.84 11.63
C THR A 147 11.55 19.83 12.33
N VAL A 148 10.24 19.59 12.26
CA VAL A 148 9.23 20.45 12.88
C VAL A 148 9.11 20.16 14.37
N ALA A 149 9.02 18.87 14.74
CA ALA A 149 8.89 18.42 16.13
C ALA A 149 9.35 16.97 16.29
N LYS A 150 9.52 16.54 17.56
CA LYS A 150 9.83 15.16 17.93
C LYS A 150 8.79 14.61 18.91
N PHE A 151 8.43 13.34 18.73
CA PHE A 151 7.40 12.65 19.49
C PHE A 151 7.91 11.31 20.03
N THR A 152 7.11 10.69 20.90
CA THR A 152 7.33 9.33 21.35
C THR A 152 6.36 8.40 20.61
N ALA A 153 6.87 7.63 19.62
CA ALA A 153 6.09 6.66 18.84
C ALA A 153 4.78 7.25 18.23
N PRO A 154 4.85 8.30 17.41
CA PRO A 154 3.68 8.86 16.75
C PRO A 154 3.15 7.92 15.66
N TYR A 155 1.87 8.12 15.25
CA TYR A 155 1.26 7.21 14.28
C TYR A 155 0.58 7.90 13.10
N ALA A 156 -0.21 8.93 13.35
CA ALA A 156 -0.91 9.68 12.31
C ALA A 156 -1.02 11.16 12.67
N PHE A 157 -1.24 11.99 11.67
CA PHE A 157 -1.43 13.41 11.87
C PHE A 157 -2.51 14.00 10.97
N VAL A 158 -3.04 15.15 11.36
CA VAL A 158 -3.92 15.99 10.55
C VAL A 158 -3.70 17.46 10.88
N PHE A 159 -3.80 18.33 9.90
CA PHE A 159 -3.77 19.77 10.12
C PHE A 159 -5.17 20.33 10.36
N LEU A 160 -5.31 21.17 11.38
CA LEU A 160 -6.49 21.97 11.61
C LEU A 160 -6.52 23.18 10.64
N PRO A 161 -7.69 23.76 10.33
CA PRO A 161 -7.78 24.94 9.47
C PRO A 161 -7.03 26.17 9.97
N ASP A 162 -6.72 26.22 11.27
CA ASP A 162 -5.92 27.30 11.88
C ASP A 162 -4.40 27.09 11.77
N GLY A 163 -3.96 26.00 11.12
CA GLY A 163 -2.56 25.66 10.89
C GLY A 163 -1.92 24.80 11.97
N ARG A 164 -2.60 24.55 13.09
CA ARG A 164 -2.12 23.59 14.09
C ARG A 164 -2.19 22.17 13.52
N ALA A 165 -1.26 21.31 13.95
CA ALA A 165 -1.33 19.88 13.65
C ALA A 165 -1.71 19.09 14.91
N LEU A 166 -2.58 18.09 14.71
CA LEU A 166 -2.89 17.09 15.72
C LEU A 166 -2.14 15.81 15.36
N ILE A 167 -1.41 15.24 16.32
CA ILE A 167 -0.61 14.03 16.14
C ILE A 167 -1.03 12.98 17.15
N THR A 168 -1.36 11.78 16.66
CA THR A 168 -1.66 10.63 17.52
C THR A 168 -0.37 9.91 17.89
N GLU A 169 -0.26 9.46 19.14
CA GLU A 169 0.82 8.59 19.61
C GLU A 169 0.27 7.19 19.93
N THR A 170 1.09 6.17 19.72
CA THR A 170 0.71 4.76 19.90
C THR A 170 0.32 4.42 21.35
N ALA A 171 0.78 5.22 22.33
CA ALA A 171 0.35 5.11 23.72
C ALA A 171 -1.10 5.54 23.98
N GLY A 172 -1.76 6.16 23.00
CA GLY A 172 -3.14 6.63 23.10
C GLY A 172 -3.26 8.12 23.45
N THR A 173 -2.19 8.88 23.25
CA THR A 173 -2.20 10.33 23.43
C THR A 173 -2.47 11.06 22.12
N LEU A 174 -3.09 12.23 22.20
CA LEU A 174 -3.28 13.16 21.10
C LEU A 174 -2.52 14.46 21.42
N ARG A 175 -1.52 14.76 20.61
CA ARG A 175 -0.61 15.89 20.79
C ARG A 175 -0.94 17.01 19.81
N VAL A 176 -0.53 18.22 20.18
CA VAL A 176 -0.74 19.42 19.36
C VAL A 176 0.59 20.07 19.03
N VAL A 177 0.79 20.37 17.74
CA VAL A 177 1.87 21.26 17.26
C VAL A 177 1.25 22.57 16.84
N ASP A 178 1.73 23.67 17.40
CA ASP A 178 1.33 25.03 17.05
C ASP A 178 2.54 25.83 16.60
N LYS A 179 2.47 26.42 15.41
CA LYS A 179 3.56 27.23 14.81
C LYS A 179 4.93 26.52 14.86
N GLY A 180 4.95 25.24 14.54
CA GLY A 180 6.16 24.42 14.53
C GLY A 180 6.67 24.00 15.92
N LYS A 181 5.89 24.21 16.98
CA LYS A 181 6.27 23.84 18.36
C LYS A 181 5.29 22.82 18.92
N LEU A 182 5.84 21.73 19.45
CA LEU A 182 5.05 20.75 20.22
C LEU A 182 4.61 21.40 21.53
N LEU A 183 3.29 21.46 21.75
CA LEU A 183 2.75 21.92 23.03
C LEU A 183 3.01 20.88 24.13
N PRO A 184 3.31 21.32 25.37
CA PRO A 184 3.63 20.40 26.46
C PRO A 184 2.43 19.52 26.85
N GLU A 185 1.21 20.07 26.86
CA GLU A 185 0.00 19.38 27.26
C GLU A 185 -0.56 18.54 26.10
N ALA A 186 -0.99 17.30 26.40
CA ALA A 186 -1.77 16.48 25.50
C ALA A 186 -3.26 16.83 25.61
N ILE A 187 -4.05 16.43 24.61
CA ILE A 187 -5.52 16.49 24.69
C ILE A 187 -6.01 15.44 25.68
N GLU A 188 -6.67 15.88 26.73
CA GLU A 188 -7.25 15.02 27.78
C GLU A 188 -8.60 14.42 27.36
N GLY A 189 -8.95 13.29 27.97
CA GLY A 189 -10.30 12.69 27.83
C GLY A 189 -10.55 11.94 26.55
N ILE A 190 -9.50 11.56 25.81
CA ILE A 190 -9.64 10.64 24.67
C ILE A 190 -10.27 9.33 25.19
N PRO A 191 -11.32 8.79 24.53
CA PRO A 191 -12.07 7.63 25.01
C PRO A 191 -11.36 6.31 24.72
N ILE A 192 -10.12 6.18 25.20
CA ILE A 192 -9.37 4.94 25.15
C ILE A 192 -9.78 4.03 26.31
N GLY A 193 -10.00 2.76 26.01
CA GLY A 193 -10.36 1.73 26.98
C GLY A 193 -9.19 1.22 27.81
N THR A 194 -9.28 -0.03 28.24
CA THR A 194 -8.25 -0.71 29.05
C THR A 194 -6.90 -0.71 28.33
N PRO A 195 -5.77 -0.49 29.04
CA PRO A 195 -4.44 -0.59 28.47
C PRO A 195 -4.22 -1.91 27.73
N LEU A 196 -3.67 -1.84 26.51
CA LEU A 196 -3.29 -3.03 25.76
C LEU A 196 -2.24 -3.80 26.54
N GLN A 197 -2.41 -5.12 26.67
CA GLN A 197 -1.36 -5.98 27.17
C GLN A 197 -0.31 -6.19 26.07
N GLY A 198 0.91 -5.73 26.30
CA GLY A 198 2.00 -5.80 25.33
C GLY A 198 2.11 -4.56 24.41
N PRO A 199 2.99 -4.61 23.41
CA PRO A 199 3.22 -3.49 22.49
C PRO A 199 2.06 -3.34 21.51
N GLY A 200 1.01 -2.64 21.94
CA GLY A 200 -0.16 -2.33 21.11
C GLY A 200 -0.20 -0.86 20.71
N ARG A 201 -0.81 -0.59 19.57
CA ARG A 201 -1.09 0.76 19.09
C ARG A 201 -2.54 1.07 19.38
N ARG A 202 -2.79 2.17 20.11
CA ARG A 202 -4.15 2.51 20.57
C ARG A 202 -4.89 3.44 19.63
N ILE A 203 -4.25 4.53 19.15
CA ILE A 203 -4.85 5.43 18.18
C ILE A 203 -4.12 5.24 16.85
N LEU A 204 -4.84 4.71 15.86
CA LEU A 204 -4.27 4.29 14.57
C LEU A 204 -4.48 5.32 13.47
N ASN A 205 -5.44 6.23 13.62
CA ASN A 205 -5.66 7.29 12.65
C ASN A 205 -6.44 8.45 13.24
N ILE A 206 -6.36 9.58 12.57
CA ILE A 206 -7.12 10.78 12.84
C ILE A 206 -7.59 11.40 11.53
N ALA A 207 -8.84 11.86 11.47
CA ALA A 207 -9.39 12.58 10.33
C ALA A 207 -10.29 13.72 10.81
N LEU A 208 -10.38 14.77 10.02
CA LEU A 208 -11.35 15.85 10.25
C LEU A 208 -12.59 15.63 9.37
N HIS A 209 -13.75 16.02 9.91
CA HIS A 209 -14.93 16.15 9.07
C HIS A 209 -14.68 17.18 7.95
N PRO A 210 -15.17 16.99 6.71
CA PRO A 210 -15.02 17.99 5.64
C PRO A 210 -15.50 19.40 6.03
N ASP A 211 -16.57 19.48 6.82
CA ASP A 211 -17.10 20.73 7.38
C ASP A 211 -16.58 21.02 8.81
N TYR A 212 -15.35 20.60 9.14
CA TYR A 212 -14.78 20.79 10.49
C TYR A 212 -14.90 22.24 10.99
N ALA A 213 -14.66 23.22 10.14
CA ALA A 213 -14.76 24.64 10.51
C ALA A 213 -16.16 25.02 11.02
N LYS A 214 -17.22 24.31 10.63
CA LYS A 214 -18.60 24.55 11.05
C LYS A 214 -18.99 23.68 12.25
N ASN A 215 -18.54 22.41 12.29
CA ASN A 215 -19.07 21.43 13.22
C ASN A 215 -18.06 20.95 14.28
N GLY A 216 -16.75 21.13 14.03
CA GLY A 216 -15.66 20.76 14.95
C GLY A 216 -15.46 19.26 15.15
N TRP A 217 -16.04 18.39 14.28
CA TRP A 217 -15.90 16.95 14.42
C TRP A 217 -14.52 16.44 13.99
N ILE A 218 -13.91 15.67 14.88
CA ILE A 218 -12.66 14.92 14.68
C ILE A 218 -12.97 13.45 14.87
N TYR A 219 -12.38 12.61 14.02
CA TYR A 219 -12.57 11.16 14.02
C TYR A 219 -11.26 10.47 14.38
N LEU A 220 -11.34 9.46 15.23
CA LEU A 220 -10.22 8.61 15.62
C LEU A 220 -10.57 7.15 15.37
N THR A 221 -9.61 6.36 14.87
CA THR A 221 -9.66 4.91 14.96
C THR A 221 -8.86 4.47 16.19
N ILE A 222 -9.49 3.68 17.05
CA ILE A 222 -8.94 3.25 18.33
C ILE A 222 -8.97 1.72 18.38
N ALA A 223 -7.84 1.12 18.77
CA ALA A 223 -7.74 -0.29 19.11
C ALA A 223 -7.65 -0.47 20.63
N ASP A 224 -8.56 -1.26 21.20
CA ASP A 224 -8.55 -1.65 22.60
C ASP A 224 -8.46 -3.17 22.75
N ASN A 225 -8.11 -3.65 23.93
CA ASN A 225 -8.20 -5.08 24.22
C ASN A 225 -9.63 -5.57 24.08
N ASN A 226 -9.81 -6.74 23.48
CA ASN A 226 -11.10 -7.39 23.42
C ASN A 226 -11.50 -7.93 24.82
N PRO A 227 -12.53 -7.37 25.46
CA PRO A 227 -12.95 -7.83 26.78
C PRO A 227 -13.54 -9.26 26.77
N ALA A 228 -13.95 -9.75 25.61
CA ALA A 228 -14.52 -11.10 25.46
C ALA A 228 -13.44 -12.19 25.23
N GLY A 229 -12.15 -11.83 25.14
CA GLY A 229 -11.10 -12.83 24.94
C GLY A 229 -9.86 -12.33 24.24
N ARG A 230 -9.33 -13.12 23.30
CA ARG A 230 -8.12 -12.77 22.54
C ARG A 230 -8.42 -11.73 21.45
N GLY A 231 -7.40 -10.96 21.07
CA GLY A 231 -7.49 -9.97 20.00
C GLY A 231 -7.88 -8.59 20.51
N PHE A 232 -8.37 -7.78 19.60
CA PHE A 232 -8.64 -6.36 19.82
C PHE A 232 -10.07 -6.03 19.43
N VAL A 233 -10.57 -4.92 19.95
CA VAL A 233 -11.78 -4.26 19.44
C VAL A 233 -11.34 -2.99 18.74
N MET A 234 -11.66 -2.90 17.45
CA MET A 234 -11.45 -1.69 16.66
C MET A 234 -12.69 -0.82 16.76
N ARG A 235 -12.49 0.45 17.10
CA ARG A 235 -13.55 1.45 17.18
C ARG A 235 -13.26 2.65 16.28
N VAL A 236 -14.32 3.18 15.68
CA VAL A 236 -14.32 4.54 15.14
C VAL A 236 -15.11 5.40 16.12
N VAL A 237 -14.46 6.43 16.61
CA VAL A 237 -15.10 7.42 17.48
C VAL A 237 -15.00 8.80 16.86
N ARG A 238 -16.01 9.65 17.08
CA ARG A 238 -15.88 11.08 16.80
C ARG A 238 -16.06 11.89 18.06
N GLY A 239 -15.47 13.08 18.08
CA GLY A 239 -15.59 14.04 19.18
C GLY A 239 -15.12 15.40 18.76
N LYS A 240 -15.05 16.32 19.73
CA LYS A 240 -14.62 17.71 19.53
C LYS A 240 -13.53 18.05 20.53
N ILE A 241 -12.71 19.02 20.22
CA ILE A 241 -11.74 19.59 21.16
C ILE A 241 -12.25 20.95 21.62
N LYS A 242 -12.40 21.10 22.96
CA LYS A 242 -12.70 22.36 23.63
C LYS A 242 -11.56 22.67 24.62
N GLY A 243 -10.77 23.70 24.30
CA GLY A 243 -9.50 23.95 25.02
C GLY A 243 -8.52 22.79 24.81
N SER A 244 -8.10 22.12 25.88
CA SER A 244 -7.23 20.95 25.87
C SER A 244 -8.00 19.64 26.12
N ARG A 245 -9.33 19.62 25.98
CA ARG A 245 -10.15 18.44 26.29
C ARG A 245 -10.94 17.93 25.11
N TRP A 246 -10.98 16.60 24.97
CA TRP A 246 -11.89 15.86 24.10
C TRP A 246 -13.28 15.81 24.72
N THR A 247 -14.30 16.20 23.96
CA THR A 247 -15.70 16.28 24.40
C THR A 247 -16.63 15.71 23.34
N ASP A 248 -17.91 15.60 23.70
CA ASP A 248 -18.99 15.24 22.78
C ASP A 248 -18.76 13.91 22.04
N HIS A 249 -17.99 12.97 22.65
CA HIS A 249 -17.60 11.75 21.98
C HIS A 249 -18.77 10.80 21.67
N GLN A 250 -18.71 10.15 20.52
CA GLN A 250 -19.66 9.17 20.04
C GLN A 250 -18.89 8.00 19.42
N VAL A 251 -19.30 6.77 19.72
CA VAL A 251 -18.82 5.56 19.04
C VAL A 251 -19.68 5.32 17.81
N LEU A 252 -19.07 5.28 16.64
CA LEU A 252 -19.76 5.14 15.36
C LEU A 252 -19.69 3.71 14.81
N PHE A 253 -18.62 3.02 15.11
CA PHE A 253 -18.36 1.66 14.68
C PHE A 253 -17.56 0.94 15.75
N GLU A 254 -17.84 -0.33 15.96
CA GLU A 254 -17.09 -1.22 16.83
C GLU A 254 -17.12 -2.63 16.25
N ALA A 255 -15.96 -3.26 16.17
CA ALA A 255 -15.85 -4.64 15.75
C ALA A 255 -14.67 -5.35 16.41
N PRO A 256 -14.82 -6.62 16.81
CA PRO A 256 -13.71 -7.45 17.24
C PRO A 256 -12.80 -7.74 16.04
N THR A 257 -11.48 -7.70 16.27
CA THR A 257 -10.46 -8.05 15.27
C THR A 257 -9.46 -9.00 15.90
N GLY A 258 -8.99 -9.98 15.13
CA GLY A 258 -7.98 -10.92 15.62
C GLY A 258 -6.60 -10.27 15.82
N GLU A 259 -6.34 -9.19 15.14
CA GLU A 259 -5.08 -8.46 15.14
C GLU A 259 -5.33 -6.97 15.41
N ALA A 260 -4.38 -6.30 16.09
CA ALA A 260 -4.36 -4.82 16.12
C ALA A 260 -3.95 -4.33 14.73
N SER A 261 -4.91 -4.33 13.86
CA SER A 261 -4.78 -4.12 12.45
C SER A 261 -4.72 -2.64 12.12
N THR A 262 -4.42 -2.36 10.89
CA THR A 262 -4.42 -1.00 10.36
C THR A 262 -5.86 -0.53 10.13
N ALA A 263 -6.12 0.73 10.43
CA ALA A 263 -7.42 1.35 10.20
C ALA A 263 -7.20 2.82 9.82
N ARG A 264 -7.23 3.11 8.52
CA ARG A 264 -7.09 4.46 7.97
C ARG A 264 -8.43 4.99 7.53
N MET A 265 -8.61 6.30 7.60
CA MET A 265 -9.87 6.97 7.28
C MET A 265 -9.65 8.09 6.26
N ALA A 266 -10.63 8.25 5.37
CA ALA A 266 -10.73 9.41 4.48
C ALA A 266 -12.21 9.74 4.25
N PHE A 267 -12.51 11.04 4.12
CA PHE A 267 -13.83 11.52 3.73
C PHE A 267 -13.87 11.82 2.23
N ASP A 268 -14.98 11.47 1.60
CA ASP A 268 -15.28 11.99 0.28
C ASP A 268 -15.89 13.40 0.35
N ARG A 269 -16.11 13.99 -0.83
CA ARG A 269 -16.71 15.34 -0.93
C ARG A 269 -18.18 15.39 -0.55
N GLN A 270 -18.85 14.25 -0.50
CA GLN A 270 -20.26 14.12 -0.09
C GLN A 270 -20.39 13.93 1.43
N GLY A 271 -19.28 13.80 2.15
CA GLY A 271 -19.24 13.62 3.61
C GLY A 271 -19.41 12.16 4.06
N TYR A 272 -19.26 11.19 3.17
CA TYR A 272 -19.15 9.79 3.58
C TYR A 272 -17.74 9.50 4.10
N LEU A 273 -17.69 8.78 5.21
CA LEU A 273 -16.45 8.28 5.79
C LEU A 273 -16.12 6.91 5.21
N PHE A 274 -14.93 6.80 4.63
CA PHE A 274 -14.33 5.53 4.23
C PHE A 274 -13.27 5.13 5.24
N MET A 275 -13.24 3.85 5.60
CA MET A 275 -12.28 3.30 6.54
C MET A 275 -11.73 1.98 6.04
N THR A 276 -10.42 1.80 6.12
CA THR A 276 -9.79 0.50 5.89
C THR A 276 -9.78 -0.31 7.19
N LEU A 277 -9.91 -1.62 7.09
CA LEU A 277 -9.67 -2.53 8.21
C LEU A 277 -8.87 -3.73 7.70
N GLY A 278 -7.58 -3.75 8.02
CA GLY A 278 -6.66 -4.73 7.48
C GLY A 278 -6.84 -6.14 8.05
N PHE A 279 -6.32 -7.12 7.33
CA PHE A 279 -6.24 -8.52 7.73
C PHE A 279 -4.95 -9.14 7.20
N SER A 280 -3.93 -9.37 8.05
CA SER A 280 -2.66 -9.92 7.58
C SER A 280 -2.76 -11.35 7.09
N GLY A 281 -3.66 -12.12 7.65
CA GLY A 281 -3.84 -13.54 7.33
C GLY A 281 -2.65 -14.43 7.72
N ASN A 282 -1.65 -13.89 8.41
CA ASN A 282 -0.43 -14.63 8.74
C ASN A 282 -0.68 -15.79 9.71
N ILE A 283 -1.73 -15.69 10.53
CA ILE A 283 -2.12 -16.69 11.53
C ILE A 283 -3.43 -17.40 11.18
N TYR A 284 -4.01 -17.12 10.01
CA TYR A 284 -5.24 -17.77 9.58
C TYR A 284 -4.96 -19.22 9.15
N PRO A 285 -5.48 -20.23 9.88
CA PRO A 285 -5.18 -21.63 9.62
C PRO A 285 -6.04 -22.28 8.53
N GLY A 286 -7.10 -21.59 8.10
CA GLY A 286 -8.09 -22.11 7.16
C GLY A 286 -7.68 -22.04 5.70
N PRO A 287 -8.53 -22.58 4.80
CA PRO A 287 -8.37 -22.41 3.36
C PRO A 287 -8.39 -20.93 2.95
N PRO A 288 -7.57 -20.49 1.99
CA PRO A 288 -7.51 -19.08 1.58
C PRO A 288 -8.85 -18.50 1.14
N GLU A 289 -9.67 -19.30 0.48
CA GLU A 289 -11.00 -18.96 -0.02
C GLU A 289 -12.01 -18.65 1.09
N ASP A 290 -11.79 -19.18 2.29
CA ASP A 290 -12.64 -18.97 3.48
C ASP A 290 -12.08 -17.86 4.39
N ALA A 291 -11.10 -17.10 3.92
CA ALA A 291 -10.45 -16.08 4.75
C ALA A 291 -11.42 -14.95 5.13
N PRO A 292 -11.32 -14.39 6.34
CA PRO A 292 -12.10 -13.24 6.79
C PRO A 292 -12.13 -12.07 5.79
N SER A 293 -11.03 -11.84 5.05
CA SER A 293 -10.97 -10.80 4.02
C SER A 293 -11.95 -11.01 2.85
N LEU A 294 -12.34 -12.24 2.58
CA LEU A 294 -13.29 -12.63 1.52
C LEU A 294 -14.72 -12.83 2.07
N ASP A 295 -14.90 -13.01 3.38
CA ASP A 295 -16.21 -13.14 4.03
C ASP A 295 -16.85 -11.76 4.23
N LEU A 296 -17.97 -11.50 3.56
CA LEU A 296 -18.70 -10.22 3.63
C LEU A 296 -19.34 -9.96 5.01
N SER A 297 -19.46 -10.95 5.88
CA SER A 297 -19.94 -10.79 7.25
C SER A 297 -18.85 -10.33 8.23
N ASP A 298 -17.58 -10.50 7.87
CA ASP A 298 -16.41 -10.12 8.67
C ASP A 298 -15.89 -8.74 8.25
N PRO A 299 -15.60 -7.81 9.19
CA PRO A 299 -15.08 -6.49 8.87
C PRO A 299 -13.59 -6.47 8.44
N ASN A 300 -12.84 -7.55 8.71
CA ASN A 300 -11.41 -7.60 8.45
C ASN A 300 -11.11 -7.77 6.95
N GLY A 301 -10.07 -7.09 6.45
CA GLY A 301 -9.70 -7.10 5.03
C GLY A 301 -10.72 -6.38 4.15
N LYS A 302 -11.28 -5.27 4.63
CA LYS A 302 -12.33 -4.49 3.96
C LYS A 302 -11.97 -3.01 3.86
N VAL A 303 -12.54 -2.36 2.86
CA VAL A 303 -12.86 -0.94 2.93
C VAL A 303 -14.32 -0.82 3.30
N LEU A 304 -14.61 -0.09 4.37
CA LEU A 304 -15.96 0.20 4.86
C LEU A 304 -16.36 1.62 4.45
N ARG A 305 -17.64 1.84 4.15
CA ARG A 305 -18.21 3.16 3.88
C ARG A 305 -19.42 3.40 4.77
N MET A 306 -19.44 4.57 5.42
CA MET A 306 -20.51 4.97 6.33
C MET A 306 -20.83 6.46 6.22
N HIS A 307 -21.99 6.87 6.70
CA HIS A 307 -22.27 8.26 6.98
C HIS A 307 -21.35 8.79 8.07
N ASP A 308 -21.25 10.09 8.22
CA ASP A 308 -20.45 10.76 9.24
C ASP A 308 -20.87 10.38 10.70
N ASP A 309 -22.07 9.83 10.87
CA ASP A 309 -22.63 9.35 12.13
C ASP A 309 -22.59 7.81 12.30
N GLY A 310 -21.92 7.09 11.40
CA GLY A 310 -21.72 5.64 11.45
C GLY A 310 -22.83 4.80 10.78
N ARG A 311 -23.94 5.38 10.34
CA ARG A 311 -25.01 4.65 9.65
C ARG A 311 -24.55 4.14 8.29
N ALA A 312 -25.03 2.95 7.91
CA ALA A 312 -24.77 2.40 6.59
C ALA A 312 -25.55 3.16 5.50
N PRO A 313 -24.86 3.66 4.45
CA PRO A 313 -25.53 4.21 3.27
C PRO A 313 -26.39 3.18 2.55
N ALA A 314 -27.60 3.57 2.14
CA ALA A 314 -28.53 2.66 1.48
C ALA A 314 -28.06 2.15 0.11
N ASP A 315 -27.09 2.85 -0.48
CA ASP A 315 -26.50 2.51 -1.77
C ASP A 315 -25.17 1.74 -1.65
N ASN A 316 -24.79 1.27 -0.45
CA ASN A 316 -23.64 0.38 -0.32
C ASN A 316 -23.86 -0.94 -1.07
N PRO A 317 -22.81 -1.55 -1.66
CA PRO A 317 -22.96 -2.63 -2.61
C PRO A 317 -23.60 -3.90 -2.03
N PHE A 318 -23.41 -4.16 -0.75
CA PHE A 318 -23.84 -5.40 -0.10
C PHE A 318 -24.97 -5.20 0.93
N VAL A 319 -25.59 -4.04 0.96
CA VAL A 319 -26.60 -3.66 1.95
C VAL A 319 -27.82 -4.58 1.96
N ASN A 320 -28.15 -5.17 0.81
CA ASN A 320 -29.29 -6.06 0.62
C ASN A 320 -28.91 -7.56 0.64
N ILE A 321 -27.62 -7.91 0.88
CA ILE A 321 -27.20 -9.31 0.96
C ILE A 321 -27.41 -9.80 2.39
N PRO A 322 -28.23 -10.85 2.60
CA PRO A 322 -28.45 -11.41 3.92
C PRO A 322 -27.13 -11.86 4.57
N GLY A 323 -26.91 -11.47 5.82
CA GLY A 323 -25.69 -11.79 6.58
C GLY A 323 -24.48 -10.91 6.31
N ALA A 324 -24.44 -10.17 5.21
CA ALA A 324 -23.33 -9.27 4.93
C ALA A 324 -23.33 -8.03 5.84
N LEU A 325 -22.14 -7.57 6.23
CA LEU A 325 -21.95 -6.30 6.92
C LEU A 325 -22.30 -5.14 5.97
N LYS A 326 -23.34 -4.39 6.28
CA LYS A 326 -23.90 -3.33 5.41
C LYS A 326 -22.94 -2.17 5.12
N LEU A 327 -21.86 -2.09 5.86
CA LEU A 327 -20.82 -1.05 5.69
C LEU A 327 -19.78 -1.42 4.62
N VAL A 328 -19.69 -2.67 4.18
CA VAL A 328 -18.67 -3.10 3.22
C VAL A 328 -18.81 -2.37 1.90
N TRP A 329 -17.71 -1.73 1.46
CA TRP A 329 -17.58 -1.08 0.17
C TRP A 329 -16.77 -1.92 -0.83
N SER A 330 -15.63 -2.49 -0.38
CA SER A 330 -14.82 -3.46 -1.11
C SER A 330 -14.20 -4.48 -0.14
N TYR A 331 -13.68 -5.58 -0.66
CA TYR A 331 -13.20 -6.70 0.15
C TYR A 331 -11.98 -7.39 -0.49
N GLY A 332 -11.37 -8.33 0.22
CA GLY A 332 -10.19 -9.03 -0.26
C GLY A 332 -8.89 -8.24 -0.08
N HIS A 333 -8.84 -7.32 0.88
CA HIS A 333 -7.65 -6.54 1.23
C HIS A 333 -6.80 -7.23 2.29
N ARG A 334 -5.49 -6.94 2.28
CA ARG A 334 -4.57 -7.44 3.28
C ARG A 334 -4.33 -6.41 4.40
N GLN A 335 -3.25 -5.70 4.40
CA GLN A 335 -2.90 -4.68 5.42
C GLN A 335 -2.89 -3.29 4.81
N SER A 336 -4.04 -2.70 4.75
CA SER A 336 -4.26 -1.36 4.22
C SER A 336 -3.70 -0.30 5.18
N LEU A 337 -2.68 0.42 4.77
CA LEU A 337 -1.96 1.41 5.57
C LEU A 337 -2.12 2.85 5.09
N GLY A 338 -2.70 3.06 3.93
CA GLY A 338 -3.05 4.36 3.40
C GLY A 338 -4.41 4.34 2.71
N ILE A 339 -5.13 5.45 2.76
CA ILE A 339 -6.36 5.70 2.01
C ILE A 339 -6.43 7.19 1.70
N ALA A 340 -6.71 7.55 0.47
CA ALA A 340 -6.83 8.94 0.04
C ALA A 340 -7.73 9.08 -1.18
N PHE A 341 -8.33 10.26 -1.33
CA PHE A 341 -9.00 10.66 -2.56
C PHE A 341 -8.06 11.51 -3.41
N ASP A 342 -8.06 11.28 -4.71
CA ASP A 342 -7.44 12.20 -5.66
C ASP A 342 -8.33 13.44 -5.91
N SER A 343 -7.80 14.40 -6.67
CA SER A 343 -8.54 15.63 -7.03
C SER A 343 -9.79 15.38 -7.89
N LYS A 344 -9.93 14.20 -8.48
CA LYS A 344 -11.11 13.79 -9.27
C LYS A 344 -12.17 13.09 -8.41
N GLY A 345 -11.84 12.76 -7.16
CA GLY A 345 -12.72 12.02 -6.25
C GLY A 345 -12.62 10.50 -6.40
N THR A 346 -11.56 9.99 -7.03
CA THR A 346 -11.25 8.57 -7.05
C THR A 346 -10.65 8.16 -5.72
N LEU A 347 -11.13 7.08 -5.13
CA LEU A 347 -10.60 6.51 -3.89
C LEU A 347 -9.43 5.59 -4.20
N TRP A 348 -8.32 5.82 -3.49
CA TRP A 348 -7.10 5.03 -3.58
C TRP A 348 -6.73 4.46 -2.22
N GLU A 349 -6.07 3.33 -2.24
CA GLU A 349 -5.62 2.63 -1.04
C GLU A 349 -4.21 2.06 -1.27
N SER A 350 -3.38 2.03 -0.22
CA SER A 350 -2.10 1.35 -0.21
C SER A 350 -2.06 0.26 0.84
N GLU A 351 -1.58 -0.94 0.47
CA GLU A 351 -1.52 -2.07 1.37
C GLU A 351 -0.20 -2.84 1.29
N ASN A 352 0.16 -3.47 2.42
CA ASN A 352 1.31 -4.35 2.47
C ASN A 352 0.96 -5.76 2.05
N GLY A 353 1.69 -6.27 1.09
CA GLY A 353 1.74 -7.68 0.77
C GLY A 353 2.54 -8.51 1.79
N ALA A 354 2.57 -9.81 1.58
CA ALA A 354 3.35 -10.73 2.39
C ALA A 354 4.68 -11.03 1.67
N ARG A 355 5.80 -10.57 2.21
CA ARG A 355 7.17 -10.68 1.63
C ARG A 355 7.38 -10.00 0.28
N GLY A 356 6.33 -9.60 -0.41
CA GLY A 356 6.24 -8.91 -1.68
C GLY A 356 4.78 -8.60 -1.95
N GLY A 357 4.47 -7.96 -3.09
CA GLY A 357 3.11 -7.62 -3.45
C GLY A 357 2.50 -6.55 -2.56
N ASP A 358 3.31 -5.58 -2.12
CA ASP A 358 2.76 -4.31 -1.64
C ASP A 358 2.11 -3.60 -2.82
N GLU A 359 0.99 -2.92 -2.59
CA GLU A 359 0.14 -2.43 -3.66
C GLU A 359 -0.35 -1.01 -3.43
N VAL A 360 -0.67 -0.34 -4.53
CA VAL A 360 -1.57 0.83 -4.55
C VAL A 360 -2.73 0.50 -5.48
N ASN A 361 -3.92 0.57 -4.94
CA ASN A 361 -5.16 0.18 -5.56
C ASN A 361 -6.10 1.36 -5.79
N ILE A 362 -6.85 1.36 -6.91
CA ILE A 362 -8.06 2.16 -7.07
C ILE A 362 -9.22 1.39 -6.47
N ILE A 363 -9.88 1.97 -5.48
CA ILE A 363 -10.97 1.28 -4.78
C ILE A 363 -12.31 1.50 -5.47
N LYS A 364 -12.88 0.40 -5.96
CA LYS A 364 -14.16 0.36 -6.66
C LYS A 364 -15.27 -0.21 -5.78
N LYS A 365 -16.47 0.26 -5.99
CA LYS A 365 -17.68 -0.20 -5.28
C LYS A 365 -17.93 -1.68 -5.57
N GLY A 366 -18.00 -2.50 -4.51
CA GLY A 366 -18.32 -3.93 -4.58
C GLY A 366 -17.20 -4.83 -5.09
N ALA A 367 -16.02 -4.29 -5.34
CA ALA A 367 -14.92 -5.02 -5.94
C ALA A 367 -14.17 -5.91 -4.95
N ASN A 368 -13.62 -7.02 -5.48
CA ASN A 368 -12.75 -7.98 -4.80
C ASN A 368 -11.28 -7.71 -5.17
N TYR A 369 -10.39 -7.62 -4.18
CA TYR A 369 -8.95 -7.42 -4.33
C TYR A 369 -8.14 -8.70 -4.07
N GLY A 370 -8.81 -9.81 -3.75
CA GLY A 370 -8.32 -11.18 -3.89
C GLY A 370 -7.54 -11.75 -2.71
N TRP A 371 -7.03 -10.96 -1.77
CA TRP A 371 -6.27 -11.51 -0.66
C TRP A 371 -7.11 -12.49 0.19
N PRO A 372 -6.59 -13.69 0.55
CA PRO A 372 -5.23 -14.21 0.31
C PRO A 372 -5.12 -15.18 -0.89
N VAL A 373 -6.15 -15.31 -1.74
CA VAL A 373 -6.18 -16.21 -2.90
C VAL A 373 -5.34 -15.64 -4.04
N VAL A 374 -5.51 -14.33 -4.32
CA VAL A 374 -4.74 -13.60 -5.34
C VAL A 374 -3.76 -12.66 -4.63
N THR A 375 -2.50 -12.72 -5.01
CA THR A 375 -1.45 -11.86 -4.44
C THR A 375 -0.18 -11.92 -5.29
N TRP A 376 0.53 -10.81 -5.39
CA TRP A 376 1.89 -10.70 -5.93
C TRP A 376 2.97 -11.04 -4.90
N GLY A 377 2.57 -11.38 -3.67
CA GLY A 377 3.45 -11.73 -2.58
C GLY A 377 3.45 -13.22 -2.23
N HIS A 378 4.17 -13.56 -1.17
CA HIS A 378 4.27 -14.92 -0.66
C HIS A 378 3.90 -14.96 0.82
N ARG A 379 3.11 -15.95 1.22
CA ARG A 379 2.77 -16.14 2.66
C ARG A 379 4.00 -16.46 3.49
N TYR A 380 3.95 -16.16 4.79
CA TYR A 380 5.04 -16.42 5.72
C TYR A 380 5.13 -17.88 6.18
N ASP A 381 4.10 -18.68 5.96
CA ASP A 381 3.96 -20.06 6.43
C ASP A 381 4.74 -21.11 5.62
N SER A 382 5.67 -20.70 4.78
CA SER A 382 6.62 -21.56 4.05
C SER A 382 6.00 -22.64 3.15
N ILE A 383 4.68 -22.71 3.03
CA ILE A 383 4.03 -23.60 2.07
C ILE A 383 4.18 -22.96 0.69
N PRO A 384 4.84 -23.65 -0.27
CA PRO A 384 4.93 -23.15 -1.63
C PRO A 384 3.53 -23.20 -2.25
N ARG A 385 2.73 -22.18 -2.01
CA ARG A 385 1.55 -21.91 -2.82
C ARG A 385 2.03 -21.03 -3.96
N VAL A 386 1.78 -21.46 -5.17
CA VAL A 386 1.94 -20.61 -6.33
C VAL A 386 0.99 -19.45 -6.10
N ALA A 387 1.53 -18.27 -5.80
CA ALA A 387 0.74 -17.07 -5.78
C ALA A 387 0.06 -16.94 -7.14
N MET A 388 -1.25 -16.80 -7.15
CA MET A 388 -1.96 -16.45 -8.37
C MET A 388 -1.98 -14.93 -8.44
N PRO A 389 -1.19 -14.34 -9.36
CA PRO A 389 -1.12 -12.87 -9.42
C PRO A 389 -2.41 -12.27 -10.00
N GLU A 390 -3.16 -13.05 -10.78
CA GLU A 390 -4.36 -12.60 -11.47
C GLU A 390 -5.47 -13.66 -11.44
N MET A 391 -6.71 -13.21 -11.32
CA MET A 391 -7.91 -14.03 -11.39
C MET A 391 -9.06 -13.21 -11.97
N GLU A 392 -9.90 -13.82 -12.78
CA GLU A 392 -11.12 -13.19 -13.30
C GLU A 392 -12.02 -12.73 -12.13
N GLY A 393 -12.51 -11.49 -12.20
CA GLY A 393 -13.34 -10.88 -11.15
C GLY A 393 -12.57 -10.32 -9.97
N VAL A 394 -11.24 -10.33 -10.00
CA VAL A 394 -10.37 -9.71 -9.00
C VAL A 394 -9.68 -8.47 -9.60
N GLU A 395 -9.77 -7.35 -8.88
CA GLU A 395 -9.13 -6.10 -9.29
C GLU A 395 -7.61 -6.20 -9.15
N GLN A 396 -6.91 -5.58 -10.11
CA GLN A 396 -5.46 -5.55 -10.13
C GLN A 396 -4.92 -4.20 -9.64
N PRO A 397 -3.78 -4.19 -8.93
CA PRO A 397 -3.17 -2.96 -8.45
C PRO A 397 -2.67 -2.07 -9.60
N VAL A 398 -2.70 -0.77 -9.37
CA VAL A 398 -2.07 0.23 -10.26
C VAL A 398 -0.55 0.23 -10.09
N VAL A 399 -0.09 -0.03 -8.87
CA VAL A 399 1.32 -0.13 -8.51
C VAL A 399 1.50 -1.36 -7.64
N SER A 400 2.52 -2.17 -7.94
CA SER A 400 2.92 -3.27 -7.08
C SER A 400 4.43 -3.30 -6.88
N TRP A 401 4.86 -3.80 -5.72
CA TRP A 401 6.28 -3.93 -5.38
C TRP A 401 6.61 -5.36 -4.95
N ALA A 402 7.63 -5.90 -5.57
CA ALA A 402 8.32 -7.11 -5.13
C ALA A 402 9.84 -6.89 -5.30
N PRO A 403 10.61 -6.95 -4.20
CA PRO A 403 10.21 -7.21 -2.82
C PRO A 403 9.42 -6.05 -2.16
N SER A 404 8.69 -6.39 -1.09
CA SER A 404 7.91 -5.43 -0.30
C SER A 404 8.78 -4.32 0.29
N PRO A 405 8.51 -3.03 -0.02
CA PRO A 405 9.10 -1.90 0.70
C PRO A 405 8.41 -1.63 2.04
N ALA A 406 7.37 -2.36 2.38
CA ALA A 406 6.43 -2.11 3.46
C ALA A 406 5.82 -0.71 3.35
N VAL A 407 4.99 -0.52 2.31
CA VAL A 407 4.32 0.76 2.07
C VAL A 407 3.46 1.18 3.27
N SER A 408 3.33 2.48 3.48
CA SER A 408 2.55 3.05 4.58
C SER A 408 1.48 4.00 4.06
N ALA A 409 1.25 5.10 4.76
CA ALA A 409 0.30 6.11 4.32
C ALA A 409 0.69 6.73 2.98
N MET A 410 -0.30 7.32 2.33
CA MET A 410 -0.15 8.00 1.07
C MET A 410 -0.94 9.30 1.02
N ALA A 411 -0.50 10.23 0.18
CA ALA A 411 -1.18 11.49 -0.05
C ALA A 411 -1.01 11.95 -1.50
N PHE A 412 -2.09 12.45 -2.11
CA PHE A 412 -1.99 13.19 -3.37
C PHE A 412 -1.51 14.62 -3.10
N TYR A 413 -0.62 15.10 -3.94
CA TYR A 413 -0.09 16.44 -3.86
C TYR A 413 -0.81 17.38 -4.83
N GLU A 414 -1.52 18.36 -4.30
CA GLU A 414 -2.35 19.28 -5.09
C GLU A 414 -1.93 20.76 -4.93
N SER A 415 -0.83 21.03 -4.19
CA SER A 415 -0.36 22.41 -3.95
C SER A 415 0.49 22.94 -5.13
N ASP A 416 0.55 24.26 -5.23
CA ASP A 416 1.39 24.98 -6.19
C ASP A 416 2.79 25.31 -5.65
N VAL A 417 3.13 24.95 -4.40
CA VAL A 417 4.47 25.16 -3.81
C VAL A 417 5.53 24.36 -4.54
N PHE A 418 5.21 23.13 -4.94
CA PHE A 418 6.01 22.33 -5.87
C PHE A 418 5.19 22.03 -7.13
N PRO A 419 5.13 22.94 -8.10
CA PRO A 419 4.17 22.85 -9.22
C PRO A 419 4.31 21.56 -10.05
N ARG A 420 5.56 21.03 -10.14
CA ARG A 420 5.82 19.78 -10.90
C ARG A 420 5.50 18.50 -10.13
N TRP A 421 5.13 18.62 -8.84
CA TRP A 421 4.61 17.51 -8.04
C TRP A 421 3.07 17.43 -8.07
N LYS A 422 2.40 18.47 -8.57
CA LYS A 422 0.93 18.53 -8.59
C LYS A 422 0.33 17.34 -9.33
N GLY A 423 -0.67 16.70 -8.72
CA GLY A 423 -1.29 15.47 -9.21
C GLY A 423 -0.46 14.19 -8.99
N ASN A 424 0.72 14.27 -8.35
CA ASN A 424 1.50 13.09 -8.04
C ASN A 424 1.06 12.47 -6.69
N LEU A 425 1.25 11.17 -6.57
CA LEU A 425 1.00 10.42 -5.36
C LEU A 425 2.32 10.23 -4.59
N PHE A 426 2.32 10.59 -3.31
CA PHE A 426 3.40 10.29 -2.38
C PHE A 426 3.04 9.09 -1.52
N VAL A 427 3.96 8.13 -1.40
CA VAL A 427 3.79 6.89 -0.62
C VAL A 427 4.98 6.70 0.29
N GLY A 428 4.73 6.54 1.57
CA GLY A 428 5.75 6.24 2.56
C GLY A 428 6.17 4.77 2.53
N SER A 429 7.42 4.49 2.90
CA SER A 429 7.96 3.14 3.06
C SER A 429 8.57 2.97 4.44
N MET A 430 8.17 1.91 5.12
CA MET A 430 8.69 1.59 6.45
C MET A 430 9.98 0.76 6.37
N LYS A 431 10.05 -0.23 5.48
CA LYS A 431 11.22 -1.13 5.38
C LYS A 431 12.42 -0.42 4.78
N TYR A 432 12.21 0.33 3.69
CA TYR A 432 13.30 1.04 3.02
C TYR A 432 13.49 2.46 3.54
N ARG A 433 12.64 2.90 4.50
CA ARG A 433 12.74 4.24 5.13
C ARG A 433 12.75 5.36 4.10
N SER A 434 11.83 5.25 3.16
CA SER A 434 11.81 6.08 1.96
C SER A 434 10.48 6.78 1.79
N LEU A 435 10.51 7.87 1.05
CA LEU A 435 9.33 8.50 0.47
C LEU A 435 9.38 8.31 -1.04
N TYR A 436 8.38 7.67 -1.60
CA TYR A 436 8.22 7.53 -3.05
C TYR A 436 7.29 8.61 -3.59
N ARG A 437 7.67 9.19 -4.73
CA ARG A 437 6.79 9.98 -5.59
C ARG A 437 6.42 9.14 -6.80
N ILE A 438 5.14 8.97 -7.03
CA ILE A 438 4.57 8.19 -8.12
C ILE A 438 3.83 9.15 -9.05
N VAL A 439 4.24 9.17 -10.32
CA VAL A 439 3.55 9.93 -11.35
C VAL A 439 2.56 9.01 -12.03
N LEU A 440 1.30 9.44 -12.04
CA LEU A 440 0.19 8.71 -12.63
C LEU A 440 -0.27 9.41 -13.92
N LYS A 441 -0.52 8.64 -14.97
CA LYS A 441 -1.18 9.12 -16.19
C LYS A 441 -2.31 8.15 -16.52
N GLU A 442 -3.53 8.67 -16.64
CA GLU A 442 -4.72 7.84 -16.90
C GLU A 442 -4.84 6.66 -15.92
N ASN A 443 -4.59 6.94 -14.64
CA ASN A 443 -4.59 5.94 -13.55
C ASN A 443 -3.56 4.80 -13.72
N ARG A 444 -2.49 5.03 -14.47
CA ARG A 444 -1.36 4.10 -14.62
C ARG A 444 -0.09 4.75 -14.12
N GLN A 445 0.76 3.98 -13.46
CA GLN A 445 2.08 4.43 -13.07
C GLN A 445 2.94 4.63 -14.33
N VAL A 446 3.51 5.84 -14.49
CA VAL A 446 4.45 6.15 -15.55
C VAL A 446 5.86 6.43 -15.05
N LEU A 447 6.00 6.82 -13.78
CA LEU A 447 7.28 7.04 -13.11
C LEU A 447 7.15 6.76 -11.63
N GLN A 448 8.21 6.20 -11.05
CA GLN A 448 8.43 6.14 -9.60
C GLN A 448 9.81 6.72 -9.29
N GLU A 449 9.84 7.64 -8.34
CA GLU A 449 11.06 8.27 -7.85
C GLU A 449 11.15 8.10 -6.32
N GLU A 450 12.32 7.76 -5.81
CA GLU A 450 12.60 7.77 -4.39
C GLU A 450 13.07 9.17 -4.00
N VAL A 451 12.17 9.97 -3.42
CA VAL A 451 12.39 11.39 -3.11
C VAL A 451 13.27 11.57 -1.87
N LEU A 452 13.10 10.71 -0.90
CA LEU A 452 13.83 10.76 0.36
C LEU A 452 14.14 9.34 0.82
N ARG A 453 15.35 9.11 1.34
CA ARG A 453 15.82 7.79 1.74
C ARG A 453 16.57 7.80 3.06
N GLY A 454 16.41 6.72 3.84
CA GLY A 454 17.29 6.35 4.95
C GLY A 454 17.06 7.11 6.25
N ILE A 455 16.13 8.08 6.32
CA ILE A 455 15.95 8.88 7.54
C ILE A 455 15.36 8.04 8.66
N ASP A 456 14.22 7.38 8.41
CA ASP A 456 13.54 6.51 9.36
C ASP A 456 12.33 5.86 8.66
N ARG A 457 11.65 4.94 9.34
CA ARG A 457 10.42 4.30 8.86
C ARG A 457 9.31 5.34 8.70
N VAL A 458 8.99 5.70 7.47
CA VAL A 458 7.92 6.66 7.18
C VAL A 458 6.58 6.00 7.53
N ARG A 459 5.88 6.57 8.51
CA ARG A 459 4.60 6.05 9.03
C ARG A 459 3.40 6.75 8.42
N ASP A 460 3.48 8.07 8.29
CA ASP A 460 2.39 8.89 7.76
C ASP A 460 2.91 9.95 6.81
N VAL A 461 2.09 10.29 5.83
CA VAL A 461 2.40 11.27 4.77
C VAL A 461 1.18 12.16 4.58
N GLY A 462 1.40 13.45 4.45
CA GLY A 462 0.32 14.41 4.19
C GLY A 462 0.83 15.72 3.63
N VAL A 463 -0.08 16.58 3.22
CA VAL A 463 0.22 17.93 2.75
C VAL A 463 -0.29 18.94 3.77
N GLY A 464 0.59 19.86 4.17
CA GLY A 464 0.26 20.91 5.14
C GLY A 464 -0.50 22.08 4.51
N PRO A 465 -1.08 22.95 5.34
CA PRO A 465 -1.79 24.14 4.88
C PRO A 465 -0.87 25.16 4.18
N ASP A 466 0.44 25.04 4.38
CA ASP A 466 1.48 25.80 3.68
C ASP A 466 1.86 25.18 2.32
N GLY A 467 1.20 24.10 1.94
CA GLY A 467 1.43 23.41 0.68
C GLY A 467 2.67 22.52 0.63
N CYS A 468 3.38 22.35 1.73
CA CYS A 468 4.52 21.46 1.82
C CYS A 468 4.11 20.01 2.14
N VAL A 469 4.95 19.05 1.76
CA VAL A 469 4.78 17.64 2.15
C VAL A 469 5.31 17.47 3.58
N TYR A 470 4.55 16.78 4.40
CA TYR A 470 4.91 16.41 5.77
C TYR A 470 4.99 14.90 5.94
N LEU A 471 5.94 14.47 6.74
CA LEU A 471 6.18 13.07 7.07
C LEU A 471 6.20 12.87 8.57
N LEU A 472 5.63 11.75 9.00
CA LEU A 472 5.74 11.29 10.37
C LEU A 472 6.47 9.95 10.38
N THR A 473 7.44 9.76 11.28
CA THR A 473 8.25 8.54 11.32
C THR A 473 8.03 7.75 12.60
N ASP A 474 8.28 6.43 12.55
CA ASP A 474 8.17 5.54 13.73
C ASP A 474 9.13 5.96 14.86
N GLY A 475 10.31 6.49 14.52
CA GLY A 475 11.30 7.00 15.48
C GLY A 475 10.97 8.38 16.06
N GLY A 476 9.84 8.96 15.68
CA GLY A 476 9.32 10.16 16.32
C GLY A 476 9.56 11.47 15.58
N LEU A 477 10.10 11.47 14.38
CA LEU A 477 10.33 12.71 13.65
C LEU A 477 9.04 13.16 12.94
N PHE A 478 8.70 14.44 13.08
CA PHE A 478 7.74 15.15 12.25
C PHE A 478 8.52 16.09 11.34
N LEU A 479 8.55 15.77 10.07
CA LEU A 479 9.38 16.42 9.07
C LEU A 479 8.53 17.21 8.08
N ARG A 480 9.12 18.26 7.52
CA ARG A 480 8.55 19.11 6.47
C ARG A 480 9.52 19.17 5.29
N LEU A 481 9.05 18.97 4.09
CA LEU A 481 9.79 19.18 2.87
C LEU A 481 9.48 20.59 2.37
N ALA A 482 10.38 21.52 2.61
CA ALA A 482 10.26 22.93 2.24
C ALA A 482 11.00 23.21 0.91
N PRO A 483 10.55 24.16 0.10
CA PRO A 483 11.35 24.62 -1.05
C PRO A 483 12.78 25.01 -0.64
N ALA A 484 13.77 24.72 -1.54
CA ALA A 484 15.20 24.97 -1.28
C ALA A 484 15.56 26.47 -1.22
#